data_628a16a89bfaa2dec56c22caed07e7f6
#
_entry.id   628a16a89bfaa2dec56c22caed07e7f6
#
_cell.length_a   1.000
_cell.length_b   1.000
_cell.length_c   1.000
_cell.angle_alpha   90.00
_cell.angle_beta   90.00
_cell.angle_gamma   90.00
#
_symmetry.space_group_name_H-M   'P 1'
#
loop_
_entity.id
_entity.type
_entity.pdbx_description
1 polymer ?
#
loop_
_entity_poly.entity_id
_entity_poly.type
_entity_poly.pdbx_seq_one_letter_code
_entity_poly.pdbx_strand_id
1 'polypeptide(L)'
;MPAAQAGVMPGSWAGKPAVLAAVLVALAVESTAVASLGTPLLPTIETVDHVSLAASQWALTIALLTGAVATPVLGRLGDGRLRRQAVLGTVATMLAGCVLCAIPAGFAVFLTGRALQGAGFGLVPLATAVARHNLPAERRGHTIMVIGVTTAAGIGIGYPLVGLLAQGLGLYAPFWFAAALSALALAAAMAVLPSSPARPARVDAGGAVLLGLGITGLLLVLAEGPGWGWASAITVGSAIASVALLAGWVAWELRARSPLIELRLLCRRPVVAANVTAFLVAVGFYPLAPLVVRFVQTPAAAGYGFGATVLIAGLMLTPFSLASFAASTVVRRSARHLSAEVVVVIGCVALIASMVLFLVARDAYWQIVTAMALDGFGVGCVYAVNPLQITGSVPAGETGSAMSFYQLARTVAYSIASALSATLLVLSIPPGHHLPANAGYSTAALISTAILIAALAASLLFALPVTNPAVRRTTGPAHD
;
A
#
# COMPACT_ATOMS: atom_id res chain seq x y z
N MET A 1 -9.82 44.60 -12.30
CA MET A 1 -9.72 44.37 -10.85
C MET A 1 -8.74 43.21 -10.66
N PRO A 2 -7.58 43.42 -10.01
CA PRO A 2 -6.60 42.36 -9.82
C PRO A 2 -7.05 41.42 -8.70
N ALA A 3 -6.94 40.09 -8.98
CA ALA A 3 -7.25 39.03 -8.05
C ALA A 3 -6.35 39.14 -6.81
N ALA A 4 -7.00 39.22 -5.66
CA ALA A 4 -6.36 39.22 -4.35
C ALA A 4 -5.56 37.93 -4.18
N GLN A 5 -4.24 38.04 -4.21
CA GLN A 5 -3.34 37.03 -3.67
C GLN A 5 -3.66 36.89 -2.18
N ALA A 6 -4.34 35.80 -1.81
CA ALA A 6 -4.54 35.41 -0.45
C ALA A 6 -3.17 35.18 0.18
N GLY A 7 -2.68 36.15 0.93
CA GLY A 7 -1.44 36.11 1.66
C GLY A 7 -1.40 34.89 2.56
N VAL A 8 -0.43 34.00 2.30
CA VAL A 8 0.01 33.01 3.27
C VAL A 8 0.53 33.79 4.47
N MET A 9 -0.26 33.85 5.56
CA MET A 9 0.25 34.31 6.84
C MET A 9 1.46 33.49 7.21
N PRO A 10 2.62 34.04 7.45
CA PRO A 10 3.77 33.32 7.98
C PRO A 10 3.50 33.04 9.47
N GLY A 11 2.78 31.96 9.75
CA GLY A 11 2.85 31.32 11.05
C GLY A 11 4.30 30.90 11.26
N SER A 12 4.90 31.26 12.37
CA SER A 12 6.28 31.22 12.86
C SER A 12 7.08 29.89 12.68
N TRP A 13 6.93 29.19 11.59
CA TRP A 13 7.69 28.01 11.19
C TRP A 13 8.68 28.36 10.07
N ALA A 14 9.65 29.23 10.38
CA ALA A 14 10.92 29.32 9.66
C ALA A 14 11.82 28.07 9.93
N GLY A 15 11.27 27.00 10.48
CA GLY A 15 11.90 25.72 10.72
C GLY A 15 12.13 25.01 9.39
N LYS A 16 13.33 24.49 9.21
CA LYS A 16 13.94 23.88 8.03
C LYS A 16 12.94 22.96 7.28
N PRO A 17 12.40 23.33 6.10
CA PRO A 17 11.47 22.49 5.33
C PRO A 17 12.01 21.10 5.03
N ALA A 18 13.35 20.96 5.04
CA ALA A 18 14.04 19.68 4.91
C ALA A 18 13.76 18.74 6.10
N VAL A 19 13.69 19.27 7.31
CA VAL A 19 13.44 18.47 8.51
C VAL A 19 12.00 17.97 8.52
N LEU A 20 11.04 18.82 8.16
CA LEU A 20 9.65 18.38 8.00
C LEU A 20 9.52 17.29 6.95
N ALA A 21 10.15 17.46 5.77
CA ALA A 21 10.13 16.46 4.73
C ALA A 21 10.73 15.12 5.21
N ALA A 22 11.85 15.16 5.93
CA ALA A 22 12.50 13.96 6.47
C ALA A 22 11.60 13.25 7.50
N VAL A 23 10.94 13.99 8.39
CA VAL A 23 10.01 13.42 9.38
C VAL A 23 8.81 12.77 8.68
N LEU A 24 8.23 13.41 7.67
CA LEU A 24 7.09 12.84 6.92
C LEU A 24 7.47 11.55 6.18
N VAL A 25 8.65 11.50 5.59
CA VAL A 25 9.18 10.27 4.97
C VAL A 25 9.45 9.21 6.04
N ALA A 26 10.03 9.58 7.18
CA ALA A 26 10.28 8.64 8.29
C ALA A 26 8.96 8.02 8.82
N LEU A 27 7.89 8.81 8.96
CA LEU A 27 6.56 8.31 9.34
C LEU A 27 6.00 7.30 8.32
N ALA A 28 6.21 7.53 7.02
CA ALA A 28 5.79 6.60 5.98
C ALA A 28 6.61 5.30 5.99
N VAL A 29 7.93 5.40 6.20
CA VAL A 29 8.82 4.23 6.36
C VAL A 29 8.43 3.42 7.58
N GLU A 30 8.20 4.08 8.71
CA GLU A 30 7.77 3.45 9.97
C GLU A 30 6.46 2.68 9.79
N SER A 31 5.43 3.31 9.21
CA SER A 31 4.15 2.66 8.90
C SER A 31 4.35 1.34 8.14
N THR A 32 5.22 1.35 7.15
CA THR A 32 5.48 0.17 6.31
C THR A 32 6.33 -0.87 7.04
N ALA A 33 7.32 -0.43 7.83
CA ALA A 33 8.14 -1.32 8.64
C ALA A 33 7.29 -2.07 9.68
N VAL A 34 6.38 -1.37 10.36
CA VAL A 34 5.44 -2.00 11.32
C VAL A 34 4.48 -2.96 10.61
N ALA A 35 4.00 -2.61 9.41
CA ALA A 35 3.15 -3.51 8.62
C ALA A 35 3.86 -4.81 8.25
N SER A 36 5.18 -4.78 8.03
CA SER A 36 5.98 -5.94 7.63
C SER A 36 6.31 -6.91 8.78
N LEU A 37 6.08 -6.55 10.04
CA LEU A 37 6.46 -7.36 11.21
C LEU A 37 5.76 -8.73 11.29
N GLY A 38 4.55 -8.86 10.75
CA GLY A 38 3.73 -10.06 10.95
C GLY A 38 4.20 -11.27 10.14
N THR A 39 4.44 -11.10 8.86
CA THR A 39 4.61 -12.22 7.91
C THR A 39 5.79 -13.15 8.25
N PRO A 40 7.01 -12.66 8.54
CA PRO A 40 8.13 -13.55 8.86
C PRO A 40 8.00 -14.26 10.21
N LEU A 41 7.15 -13.75 11.09
CA LEU A 41 7.02 -14.24 12.47
C LEU A 41 5.93 -15.28 12.65
N LEU A 42 5.08 -15.55 11.64
CA LEU A 42 3.96 -16.50 11.76
C LEU A 42 4.38 -17.86 12.34
N PRO A 43 5.42 -18.56 11.86
CA PRO A 43 5.82 -19.85 12.42
C PRO A 43 6.30 -19.74 13.88
N THR A 44 6.91 -18.63 14.25
CA THR A 44 7.38 -18.38 15.61
C THR A 44 6.21 -18.10 16.54
N ILE A 45 5.19 -17.36 16.08
CA ILE A 45 3.95 -17.12 16.83
C ILE A 45 3.23 -18.45 17.12
N GLU A 46 3.13 -19.35 16.13
CA GLU A 46 2.52 -20.67 16.29
C GLU A 46 3.19 -21.47 17.41
N THR A 47 4.52 -21.46 17.42
CA THR A 47 5.29 -22.23 18.41
C THR A 47 5.32 -21.61 19.79
N VAL A 48 5.41 -20.28 19.90
CA VAL A 48 5.54 -19.57 21.20
C VAL A 48 4.18 -19.41 21.88
N ASP A 49 3.14 -19.07 21.14
CA ASP A 49 1.79 -18.87 21.69
C ASP A 49 0.93 -20.15 21.64
N HIS A 50 1.47 -21.27 21.13
CA HIS A 50 0.77 -22.56 21.02
C HIS A 50 -0.56 -22.47 20.27
N VAL A 51 -0.61 -21.69 19.20
CA VAL A 51 -1.82 -21.47 18.39
C VAL A 51 -1.74 -22.18 17.05
N SER A 52 -2.90 -22.46 16.43
CA SER A 52 -2.96 -23.07 15.11
C SER A 52 -2.46 -22.11 14.02
N LEU A 53 -2.06 -22.66 12.87
CA LEU A 53 -1.70 -21.88 11.68
C LEU A 53 -2.80 -20.89 11.29
N ALA A 54 -4.06 -21.31 11.32
CA ALA A 54 -5.19 -20.43 11.02
C ALA A 54 -5.32 -19.28 12.03
N ALA A 55 -5.08 -19.55 13.32
CA ALA A 55 -5.10 -18.52 14.34
C ALA A 55 -3.94 -17.53 14.17
N SER A 56 -2.72 -18.02 13.89
CA SER A 56 -1.55 -17.14 13.70
C SER A 56 -1.75 -16.16 12.53
N GLN A 57 -2.43 -16.58 11.46
CA GLN A 57 -2.75 -15.72 10.32
C GLN A 57 -3.63 -14.52 10.68
N TRP A 58 -4.45 -14.63 11.73
CA TRP A 58 -5.22 -13.50 12.23
C TRP A 58 -4.34 -12.33 12.67
N ALA A 59 -3.08 -12.58 13.02
CA ALA A 59 -2.11 -11.51 13.32
C ALA A 59 -1.87 -10.56 12.12
N LEU A 60 -1.97 -11.07 10.91
CA LEU A 60 -1.89 -10.24 9.68
C LEU A 60 -3.25 -9.65 9.33
N THR A 61 -4.27 -10.49 9.33
CA THR A 61 -5.63 -10.12 8.91
C THR A 61 -6.19 -8.98 9.73
N ILE A 62 -6.06 -9.03 11.07
CA ILE A 62 -6.61 -7.99 11.96
C ILE A 62 -5.96 -6.62 11.72
N ALA A 63 -4.66 -6.57 11.44
CA ALA A 63 -3.97 -5.32 11.13
C ALA A 63 -4.43 -4.72 9.79
N LEU A 64 -4.65 -5.57 8.78
CA LEU A 64 -5.19 -5.13 7.48
C LEU A 64 -6.63 -4.62 7.60
N LEU A 65 -7.48 -5.34 8.35
CA LEU A 65 -8.89 -4.96 8.58
C LEU A 65 -8.98 -3.61 9.29
N THR A 66 -8.28 -3.47 10.42
CA THR A 66 -8.30 -2.21 11.19
C THR A 66 -7.69 -1.05 10.40
N GLY A 67 -6.63 -1.34 9.63
CA GLY A 67 -6.02 -0.35 8.73
C GLY A 67 -6.94 0.11 7.63
N ALA A 68 -7.68 -0.81 7.00
CA ALA A 68 -8.63 -0.49 5.95
C ALA A 68 -9.79 0.39 6.46
N VAL A 69 -10.25 0.16 7.69
CA VAL A 69 -11.30 0.98 8.33
C VAL A 69 -10.75 2.34 8.79
N ALA A 70 -9.57 2.34 9.40
CA ALA A 70 -8.98 3.56 9.97
C ALA A 70 -8.51 4.55 8.89
N THR A 71 -7.97 4.05 7.77
CA THR A 71 -7.33 4.88 6.74
C THR A 71 -8.24 5.97 6.17
N PRO A 72 -9.48 5.72 5.73
CA PRO A 72 -10.37 6.77 5.22
C PRO A 72 -10.72 7.83 6.27
N VAL A 73 -10.98 7.40 7.50
CA VAL A 73 -11.27 8.30 8.63
C VAL A 73 -10.08 9.22 8.93
N LEU A 74 -8.88 8.62 9.03
CA LEU A 74 -7.65 9.36 9.28
C LEU A 74 -7.31 10.31 8.13
N GLY A 75 -7.55 9.89 6.89
CA GLY A 75 -7.38 10.77 5.73
C GLY A 75 -8.28 11.99 5.78
N ARG A 76 -9.54 11.81 6.13
CA ARG A 76 -10.48 12.93 6.30
C ARG A 76 -10.08 13.85 7.43
N LEU A 77 -9.64 13.32 8.56
CA LEU A 77 -9.07 14.12 9.66
C LEU A 77 -7.81 14.88 9.22
N GLY A 78 -7.02 14.29 8.32
CA GLY A 78 -5.83 14.90 7.73
C GLY A 78 -6.10 16.13 6.87
N ASP A 79 -7.30 16.28 6.34
CA ASP A 79 -7.69 17.45 5.54
C ASP A 79 -8.18 18.64 6.41
N GLY A 80 -8.41 18.42 7.71
CA GLY A 80 -9.02 19.40 8.61
C GLY A 80 -8.13 19.91 9.75
N ARG A 81 -8.81 20.60 10.69
CA ARG A 81 -8.19 21.17 11.89
C ARG A 81 -7.53 20.16 12.83
N LEU A 82 -7.88 18.89 12.71
CA LEU A 82 -7.35 17.82 13.54
C LEU A 82 -6.13 17.12 12.91
N ARG A 83 -5.58 17.62 11.80
CA ARG A 83 -4.46 17.01 11.06
C ARG A 83 -3.28 16.64 11.95
N ARG A 84 -2.77 17.58 12.75
CA ARG A 84 -1.65 17.32 13.67
C ARG A 84 -2.01 16.27 14.70
N GLN A 85 -3.20 16.37 15.31
CA GLN A 85 -3.69 15.40 16.30
C GLN A 85 -3.90 14.01 15.66
N ALA A 86 -4.40 13.96 14.42
CA ALA A 86 -4.56 12.69 13.70
C ALA A 86 -3.21 12.00 13.47
N VAL A 87 -2.17 12.73 13.01
CA VAL A 87 -0.83 12.14 12.86
C VAL A 87 -0.30 11.67 14.22
N LEU A 88 -0.28 12.53 15.24
CA LEU A 88 0.26 12.18 16.55
C LEU A 88 -0.53 11.03 17.20
N GLY A 89 -1.86 11.04 17.12
CA GLY A 89 -2.72 10.00 17.64
C GLY A 89 -2.49 8.66 16.93
N THR A 90 -2.31 8.68 15.61
CA THR A 90 -2.01 7.46 14.82
C THR A 90 -0.66 6.86 15.23
N VAL A 91 0.40 7.68 15.35
CA VAL A 91 1.72 7.19 15.78
C VAL A 91 1.67 6.69 17.22
N ALA A 92 0.96 7.38 18.11
CA ALA A 92 0.80 6.94 19.51
C ALA A 92 0.03 5.61 19.60
N THR A 93 -1.03 5.43 18.79
CA THR A 93 -1.79 4.18 18.71
C THR A 93 -0.90 3.04 18.20
N MET A 94 -0.09 3.31 17.18
CA MET A 94 0.84 2.34 16.62
C MET A 94 1.94 1.97 17.63
N LEU A 95 2.49 2.95 18.37
CA LEU A 95 3.42 2.72 19.47
C LEU A 95 2.80 1.82 20.54
N ALA A 96 1.59 2.13 21.00
CA ALA A 96 0.86 1.30 21.95
C ALA A 96 0.69 -0.13 21.43
N GLY A 97 0.33 -0.29 20.15
CA GLY A 97 0.24 -1.58 19.50
C GLY A 97 1.58 -2.35 19.46
N CYS A 98 2.69 -1.66 19.19
CA CYS A 98 4.02 -2.27 19.21
C CYS A 98 4.40 -2.74 20.63
N VAL A 99 4.12 -1.93 21.64
CA VAL A 99 4.37 -2.30 23.06
C VAL A 99 3.51 -3.51 23.48
N LEU A 100 2.22 -3.54 23.13
CA LEU A 100 1.36 -4.69 23.42
C LEU A 100 1.86 -5.98 22.75
N CYS A 101 2.30 -5.90 21.50
CA CYS A 101 2.88 -7.06 20.81
C CYS A 101 4.25 -7.49 21.38
N ALA A 102 4.96 -6.59 22.05
CA ALA A 102 6.28 -6.85 22.63
C ALA A 102 6.21 -7.49 24.03
N ILE A 103 5.03 -7.48 24.67
CA ILE A 103 4.83 -8.05 26.01
C ILE A 103 4.28 -9.47 25.87
N PRO A 104 4.87 -10.50 26.55
CA PRO A 104 4.40 -11.88 26.50
C PRO A 104 3.16 -12.08 27.38
N ALA A 105 2.03 -11.46 26.98
CA ALA A 105 0.77 -11.49 27.73
C ALA A 105 -0.29 -12.37 27.07
N GLY A 106 0.12 -13.23 26.13
CA GLY A 106 -0.76 -14.16 25.41
C GLY A 106 -1.31 -13.63 24.10
N PHE A 107 -1.80 -14.54 23.25
CA PHE A 107 -2.20 -14.29 21.88
C PHE A 107 -3.29 -13.22 21.71
N ALA A 108 -4.26 -13.12 22.65
CA ALA A 108 -5.33 -12.11 22.58
C ALA A 108 -4.77 -10.68 22.72
N VAL A 109 -3.81 -10.47 23.62
CA VAL A 109 -3.13 -9.18 23.79
C VAL A 109 -2.28 -8.86 22.56
N PHE A 110 -1.60 -9.86 22.01
CA PHE A 110 -0.85 -9.76 20.79
C PHE A 110 -1.75 -9.31 19.60
N LEU A 111 -2.91 -9.94 19.39
CA LEU A 111 -3.89 -9.56 18.37
C LEU A 111 -4.41 -8.13 18.57
N THR A 112 -4.67 -7.73 19.83
CA THR A 112 -5.05 -6.35 20.14
C THR A 112 -3.96 -5.37 19.73
N GLY A 113 -2.70 -5.68 20.02
CA GLY A 113 -1.55 -4.91 19.58
C GLY A 113 -1.48 -4.80 18.03
N ARG A 114 -1.68 -5.93 17.34
CA ARG A 114 -1.74 -5.96 15.87
C ARG A 114 -2.87 -5.11 15.30
N ALA A 115 -4.05 -5.16 15.92
CA ALA A 115 -5.18 -4.30 15.55
C ALA A 115 -4.83 -2.81 15.67
N LEU A 116 -4.19 -2.38 16.76
CA LEU A 116 -3.76 -1.00 16.94
C LEU A 116 -2.69 -0.58 15.92
N GLN A 117 -1.76 -1.47 15.58
CA GLN A 117 -0.75 -1.22 14.53
C GLN A 117 -1.38 -0.96 13.16
N GLY A 118 -2.54 -1.56 12.87
CA GLY A 118 -3.28 -1.34 11.64
C GLY A 118 -3.62 0.14 11.38
N ALA A 119 -3.85 0.96 12.41
CA ALA A 119 -4.05 2.39 12.24
C ALA A 119 -2.90 3.08 11.50
N GLY A 120 -1.68 2.53 11.59
CA GLY A 120 -0.49 3.02 10.90
C GLY A 120 -0.63 3.14 9.38
N PHE A 121 -1.49 2.35 8.72
CA PHE A 121 -1.76 2.48 7.29
C PHE A 121 -2.29 3.87 6.91
N GLY A 122 -2.92 4.58 7.84
CA GLY A 122 -3.37 5.96 7.65
C GLY A 122 -2.26 7.02 7.66
N LEU A 123 -1.02 6.67 8.08
CA LEU A 123 0.08 7.65 8.11
C LEU A 123 0.51 8.13 6.72
N VAL A 124 0.44 7.28 5.71
CA VAL A 124 0.81 7.65 4.33
C VAL A 124 -0.08 8.76 3.77
N PRO A 125 -1.43 8.66 3.76
CA PRO A 125 -2.29 9.75 3.33
C PRO A 125 -2.17 11.00 4.22
N LEU A 126 -2.01 10.83 5.54
CA LEU A 126 -1.79 11.94 6.47
C LEU A 126 -0.48 12.68 6.17
N ALA A 127 0.64 11.96 6.00
CA ALA A 127 1.94 12.55 5.65
C ALA A 127 1.89 13.27 4.30
N THR A 128 1.18 12.70 3.31
CA THR A 128 0.98 13.31 1.99
C THR A 128 0.17 14.61 2.09
N ALA A 129 -0.89 14.64 2.90
CA ALA A 129 -1.68 15.84 3.15
C ALA A 129 -0.85 16.93 3.83
N VAL A 130 -0.05 16.58 4.85
CA VAL A 130 0.87 17.53 5.52
C VAL A 130 1.91 18.05 4.52
N ALA A 131 2.55 17.18 3.74
CA ALA A 131 3.54 17.57 2.74
C ALA A 131 2.97 18.57 1.74
N ARG A 132 1.75 18.30 1.24
CA ARG A 132 1.10 19.16 0.26
C ARG A 132 0.80 20.57 0.78
N HIS A 133 0.41 20.68 2.03
CA HIS A 133 0.01 21.96 2.61
C HIS A 133 1.17 22.80 3.17
N ASN A 134 2.21 22.14 3.67
CA ASN A 134 3.22 22.80 4.48
C ASN A 134 4.61 22.87 3.83
N LEU A 135 4.87 22.08 2.75
CA LEU A 135 6.14 22.15 2.05
C LEU A 135 6.10 23.14 0.88
N PRO A 136 7.21 23.87 0.65
CA PRO A 136 7.38 24.71 -0.52
C PRO A 136 7.36 23.88 -1.81
N ALA A 137 6.99 24.51 -2.94
CA ALA A 137 6.77 23.84 -4.23
C ALA A 137 7.96 22.98 -4.67
N GLU A 138 9.18 23.43 -4.43
CA GLU A 138 10.44 22.77 -4.84
C GLU A 138 10.65 21.42 -4.14
N ARG A 139 10.16 21.27 -2.90
CA ARG A 139 10.33 20.04 -2.10
C ARG A 139 9.09 19.16 -2.06
N ARG A 140 7.91 19.75 -2.27
CA ARG A 140 6.60 19.08 -2.16
C ARG A 140 6.51 17.85 -3.04
N GLY A 141 6.77 18.02 -4.34
CA GLY A 141 6.67 16.92 -5.31
C GLY A 141 7.61 15.77 -4.99
N HIS A 142 8.87 16.10 -4.65
CA HIS A 142 9.84 15.06 -4.29
C HIS A 142 9.44 14.31 -3.01
N THR A 143 8.98 15.02 -1.98
CA THR A 143 8.57 14.37 -0.71
C THR A 143 7.37 13.45 -0.92
N ILE A 144 6.34 13.88 -1.68
CA ILE A 144 5.17 13.05 -2.00
C ILE A 144 5.57 11.81 -2.80
N MET A 145 6.47 11.95 -3.78
CA MET A 145 7.01 10.85 -4.56
C MET A 145 7.71 9.82 -3.66
N VAL A 146 8.59 10.27 -2.77
CA VAL A 146 9.32 9.38 -1.84
C VAL A 146 8.36 8.68 -0.89
N ILE A 147 7.38 9.40 -0.31
CA ILE A 147 6.33 8.81 0.52
C ILE A 147 5.60 7.69 -0.25
N GLY A 148 5.25 7.91 -1.52
CA GLY A 148 4.60 6.91 -2.36
C GLY A 148 5.43 5.63 -2.52
N VAL A 149 6.73 5.77 -2.74
CA VAL A 149 7.66 4.65 -2.94
C VAL A 149 7.97 3.91 -1.64
N THR A 150 8.02 4.59 -0.50
CA THR A 150 8.33 3.95 0.80
C THR A 150 7.35 2.85 1.16
N THR A 151 6.09 2.95 0.70
CA THR A 151 5.07 1.91 0.94
C THR A 151 5.39 0.56 0.29
N ALA A 152 6.14 0.57 -0.80
CA ALA A 152 6.60 -0.67 -1.44
C ALA A 152 7.98 -1.10 -0.90
N ALA A 153 8.88 -0.15 -0.75
CA ALA A 153 10.26 -0.41 -0.38
C ALA A 153 10.44 -0.90 1.08
N GLY A 154 9.56 -0.49 2.00
CA GLY A 154 9.64 -0.88 3.41
C GLY A 154 9.44 -2.38 3.64
N ILE A 155 8.70 -3.07 2.77
CA ILE A 155 8.45 -4.51 2.86
C ILE A 155 9.76 -5.30 2.73
N GLY A 156 10.58 -5.01 1.73
CA GLY A 156 11.75 -5.82 1.45
C GLY A 156 12.96 -5.55 2.37
N ILE A 157 13.00 -4.40 3.07
CA ILE A 157 14.01 -4.15 4.12
C ILE A 157 13.50 -4.68 5.46
N GLY A 158 12.18 -4.56 5.69
CA GLY A 158 11.55 -4.98 6.93
C GLY A 158 11.70 -6.48 7.18
N TYR A 159 11.47 -7.32 6.19
CA TYR A 159 11.49 -8.79 6.37
C TYR A 159 12.85 -9.34 6.81
N PRO A 160 13.99 -9.02 6.17
CA PRO A 160 15.30 -9.46 6.64
C PRO A 160 15.63 -8.95 8.06
N LEU A 161 15.30 -7.69 8.35
CA LEU A 161 15.54 -7.11 9.67
C LEU A 161 14.74 -7.81 10.76
N VAL A 162 13.45 -8.07 10.50
CA VAL A 162 12.58 -8.82 11.41
C VAL A 162 13.10 -10.24 11.63
N GLY A 163 13.50 -10.92 10.56
CA GLY A 163 14.09 -12.27 10.62
C GLY A 163 15.36 -12.31 11.47
N LEU A 164 16.28 -11.36 11.27
CA LEU A 164 17.52 -11.26 12.06
C LEU A 164 17.26 -11.00 13.54
N LEU A 165 16.36 -10.05 13.86
CA LEU A 165 16.01 -9.74 15.25
C LEU A 165 15.33 -10.92 15.93
N ALA A 166 14.41 -11.59 15.24
CA ALA A 166 13.69 -12.73 15.79
C ALA A 166 14.61 -13.96 16.02
N GLN A 167 15.54 -14.23 15.09
CA GLN A 167 16.50 -15.32 15.23
C GLN A 167 17.52 -15.08 16.36
N GLY A 168 17.98 -13.83 16.52
CA GLY A 168 19.02 -13.51 17.51
C GLY A 168 18.50 -13.20 18.90
N LEU A 169 17.30 -12.62 19.02
CA LEU A 169 16.76 -12.04 20.25
C LEU A 169 15.34 -12.51 20.59
N GLY A 170 14.76 -13.40 19.77
CA GLY A 170 13.43 -13.98 19.99
C GLY A 170 12.26 -13.18 19.42
N LEU A 171 11.04 -13.77 19.51
CA LEU A 171 9.80 -13.27 18.90
C LEU A 171 9.48 -11.80 19.22
N TYR A 172 9.76 -11.36 20.42
CA TYR A 172 9.34 -10.05 20.93
C TYR A 172 10.29 -8.91 20.53
N ALA A 173 11.54 -9.24 20.18
CA ALA A 173 12.57 -8.24 19.84
C ALA A 173 12.21 -7.33 18.64
N PRO A 174 11.66 -7.81 17.52
CA PRO A 174 11.19 -6.97 16.43
C PRO A 174 10.13 -5.95 16.87
N PHE A 175 9.24 -6.32 17.80
CA PHE A 175 8.20 -5.42 18.30
C PHE A 175 8.75 -4.37 19.26
N TRP A 176 9.73 -4.70 20.10
CA TRP A 176 10.45 -3.72 20.92
C TRP A 176 11.24 -2.74 20.05
N PHE A 177 11.89 -3.23 18.99
CA PHE A 177 12.55 -2.37 18.03
C PHE A 177 11.57 -1.42 17.33
N ALA A 178 10.42 -1.92 16.91
CA ALA A 178 9.36 -1.10 16.32
C ALA A 178 8.79 -0.09 17.33
N ALA A 179 8.62 -0.47 18.60
CA ALA A 179 8.18 0.44 19.65
C ALA A 179 9.18 1.60 19.85
N ALA A 180 10.49 1.30 19.88
CA ALA A 180 11.51 2.32 19.98
C ALA A 180 11.50 3.27 18.75
N LEU A 181 11.34 2.72 17.56
CA LEU A 181 11.22 3.50 16.31
C LEU A 181 9.97 4.40 16.35
N SER A 182 8.81 3.86 16.76
CA SER A 182 7.56 4.61 16.91
C SER A 182 7.66 5.71 17.97
N ALA A 183 8.36 5.47 19.07
CA ALA A 183 8.60 6.49 20.09
C ALA A 183 9.47 7.64 19.54
N LEU A 184 10.52 7.33 18.80
CA LEU A 184 11.36 8.33 18.13
C LEU A 184 10.57 9.11 17.08
N ALA A 185 9.76 8.41 16.28
CA ALA A 185 8.89 9.03 15.27
C ALA A 185 7.85 9.96 15.92
N LEU A 186 7.25 9.54 17.04
CA LEU A 186 6.31 10.37 17.81
C LEU A 186 6.99 11.62 18.35
N ALA A 187 8.17 11.49 18.96
CA ALA A 187 8.96 12.63 19.46
C ALA A 187 9.32 13.60 18.34
N ALA A 188 9.81 13.08 17.20
CA ALA A 188 10.13 13.90 16.02
C ALA A 188 8.87 14.60 15.46
N ALA A 189 7.74 13.89 15.39
CA ALA A 189 6.48 14.45 14.93
C ALA A 189 5.95 15.53 15.88
N MET A 190 6.04 15.35 17.20
CA MET A 190 5.66 16.38 18.18
C MET A 190 6.49 17.65 18.03
N ALA A 191 7.78 17.53 17.79
CA ALA A 191 8.72 18.63 17.65
C ALA A 191 8.59 19.37 16.32
N VAL A 192 8.25 18.67 15.22
CA VAL A 192 8.40 19.19 13.86
C VAL A 192 7.07 19.51 13.17
N LEU A 193 5.97 18.79 13.50
CA LEU A 193 4.70 19.00 12.81
C LEU A 193 4.10 20.38 13.08
N PRO A 194 3.74 21.12 12.02
CA PRO A 194 3.10 22.41 12.15
C PRO A 194 1.69 22.29 12.76
N SER A 195 1.17 23.41 13.27
CA SER A 195 -0.22 23.51 13.72
C SER A 195 -1.20 23.22 12.58
N SER A 196 -2.35 22.67 12.92
CA SER A 196 -3.40 22.34 11.95
C SER A 196 -4.09 23.61 11.40
N PRO A 197 -4.59 23.55 10.14
CA PRO A 197 -5.39 24.65 9.58
C PRO A 197 -6.72 24.82 10.35
N ALA A 198 -7.27 26.02 10.34
CA ALA A 198 -8.53 26.33 11.03
C ALA A 198 -9.80 25.70 10.42
N ARG A 199 -9.71 25.02 9.28
CA ARG A 199 -10.86 24.45 8.58
C ARG A 199 -11.46 23.27 9.34
N PRO A 200 -12.76 23.26 9.67
CA PRO A 200 -13.40 22.10 10.28
C PRO A 200 -13.50 20.97 9.26
N ALA A 201 -12.97 19.78 9.57
CA ALA A 201 -13.33 18.56 8.90
C ALA A 201 -14.38 17.84 9.74
N ARG A 202 -15.57 17.65 9.19
CA ARG A 202 -16.59 16.78 9.78
C ARG A 202 -16.36 15.38 9.21
N VAL A 203 -16.25 14.40 10.10
CA VAL A 203 -16.19 12.99 9.72
C VAL A 203 -17.62 12.51 9.60
N ASP A 204 -17.96 11.92 8.46
CA ASP A 204 -19.22 11.22 8.25
C ASP A 204 -19.15 9.85 8.93
N ALA A 205 -19.75 9.75 10.12
CA ALA A 205 -19.77 8.51 10.88
C ALA A 205 -20.58 7.41 10.17
N GLY A 206 -21.69 7.78 9.47
CA GLY A 206 -22.52 6.84 8.72
C GLY A 206 -21.74 6.24 7.54
N GLY A 207 -21.11 7.09 6.74
CA GLY A 207 -20.23 6.66 5.65
C GLY A 207 -19.04 5.82 6.15
N ALA A 208 -18.42 6.21 7.27
CA ALA A 208 -17.31 5.46 7.85
C ALA A 208 -17.72 4.04 8.30
N VAL A 209 -18.90 3.90 8.92
CA VAL A 209 -19.43 2.58 9.34
C VAL A 209 -19.76 1.70 8.13
N LEU A 210 -20.48 2.24 7.13
CA LEU A 210 -20.82 1.47 5.93
C LEU A 210 -19.59 1.02 5.16
N LEU A 211 -18.64 1.93 4.93
CA LEU A 211 -17.38 1.59 4.28
C LEU A 211 -16.58 0.57 5.11
N GLY A 212 -16.48 0.82 6.42
CA GLY A 212 -15.73 -0.05 7.33
C GLY A 212 -16.27 -1.48 7.35
N LEU A 213 -17.59 -1.66 7.49
CA LEU A 213 -18.22 -2.98 7.47
C LEU A 213 -18.12 -3.65 6.09
N GLY A 214 -18.34 -2.89 5.02
CA GLY A 214 -18.26 -3.42 3.65
C GLY A 214 -16.85 -3.87 3.28
N ILE A 215 -15.83 -3.07 3.59
CA ILE A 215 -14.42 -3.43 3.35
C ILE A 215 -13.97 -4.56 4.27
N THR A 216 -14.35 -4.52 5.56
CA THR A 216 -14.02 -5.62 6.49
C THR A 216 -14.57 -6.94 6.00
N GLY A 217 -15.85 -6.97 5.60
CA GLY A 217 -16.47 -8.19 5.06
C GLY A 217 -15.79 -8.65 3.77
N LEU A 218 -15.47 -7.74 2.85
CA LEU A 218 -14.77 -8.08 1.60
C LEU A 218 -13.37 -8.65 1.88
N LEU A 219 -12.58 -8.02 2.74
CA LEU A 219 -11.23 -8.48 3.08
C LEU A 219 -11.28 -9.81 3.83
N LEU A 220 -12.30 -10.01 4.68
CA LEU A 220 -12.52 -11.28 5.39
C LEU A 220 -12.84 -12.41 4.42
N VAL A 221 -13.71 -12.18 3.44
CA VAL A 221 -14.01 -13.15 2.36
C VAL A 221 -12.74 -13.50 1.58
N LEU A 222 -11.89 -12.53 1.27
CA LEU A 222 -10.65 -12.79 0.55
C LEU A 222 -9.62 -13.54 1.41
N ALA A 223 -9.56 -13.28 2.72
CA ALA A 223 -8.63 -13.94 3.63
C ALA A 223 -9.04 -15.38 3.95
N GLU A 224 -10.32 -15.60 4.23
CA GLU A 224 -10.86 -16.88 4.72
C GLU A 224 -11.51 -17.73 3.61
N GLY A 225 -11.75 -17.16 2.43
CA GLY A 225 -12.36 -17.84 1.29
C GLY A 225 -11.70 -19.16 0.91
N PRO A 226 -10.35 -19.29 0.89
CA PRO A 226 -9.68 -20.57 0.69
C PRO A 226 -10.03 -21.62 1.76
N GLY A 227 -10.19 -21.21 3.04
CA GLY A 227 -10.51 -22.09 4.16
C GLY A 227 -12.01 -22.43 4.24
N TRP A 228 -12.88 -21.46 4.01
CA TRP A 228 -14.34 -21.68 4.04
C TRP A 228 -14.87 -22.38 2.77
N GLY A 229 -14.07 -22.36 1.68
CA GLY A 229 -14.50 -22.77 0.35
C GLY A 229 -15.21 -21.66 -0.41
N TRP A 230 -14.73 -21.35 -1.62
CA TRP A 230 -15.24 -20.23 -2.43
C TRP A 230 -16.72 -20.32 -2.78
N ALA A 231 -17.28 -21.54 -2.90
CA ALA A 231 -18.70 -21.78 -3.20
C ALA A 231 -19.57 -21.99 -1.94
N SER A 232 -19.03 -21.87 -0.72
CA SER A 232 -19.80 -22.06 0.50
C SER A 232 -20.81 -20.92 0.71
N ALA A 233 -21.93 -21.23 1.36
CA ALA A 233 -22.97 -20.24 1.66
C ALA A 233 -22.44 -19.07 2.52
N ILE A 234 -21.46 -19.33 3.41
CA ILE A 234 -20.83 -18.30 4.24
C ILE A 234 -20.02 -17.35 3.35
N THR A 235 -19.17 -17.88 2.46
CA THR A 235 -18.32 -17.06 1.57
C THR A 235 -19.19 -16.22 0.62
N VAL A 236 -20.13 -16.87 -0.06
CA VAL A 236 -21.01 -16.20 -1.03
C VAL A 236 -21.93 -15.18 -0.33
N GLY A 237 -22.53 -15.55 0.79
CA GLY A 237 -23.41 -14.66 1.56
C GLY A 237 -22.64 -13.44 2.11
N SER A 238 -21.44 -13.65 2.67
CA SER A 238 -20.58 -12.56 3.15
C SER A 238 -20.11 -11.66 2.00
N ALA A 239 -19.80 -12.22 0.83
CA ALA A 239 -19.42 -11.43 -0.34
C ALA A 239 -20.58 -10.55 -0.82
N ILE A 240 -21.80 -11.12 -0.94
CA ILE A 240 -22.99 -10.36 -1.32
C ILE A 240 -23.30 -9.26 -0.31
N ALA A 241 -23.25 -9.57 0.99
CA ALA A 241 -23.48 -8.58 2.04
C ALA A 241 -22.44 -7.44 1.98
N SER A 242 -21.18 -7.77 1.76
CA SER A 242 -20.09 -6.79 1.63
C SER A 242 -20.29 -5.88 0.42
N VAL A 243 -20.64 -6.44 -0.73
CA VAL A 243 -20.94 -5.68 -1.96
C VAL A 243 -22.16 -4.79 -1.76
N ALA A 244 -23.21 -5.28 -1.10
CA ALA A 244 -24.41 -4.50 -0.80
C ALA A 244 -24.08 -3.31 0.16
N LEU A 245 -23.26 -3.54 1.19
CA LEU A 245 -22.80 -2.48 2.11
C LEU A 245 -21.96 -1.44 1.37
N LEU A 246 -21.05 -1.84 0.48
CA LEU A 246 -20.24 -0.93 -0.33
C LEU A 246 -21.09 -0.14 -1.34
N ALA A 247 -22.09 -0.78 -1.97
CA ALA A 247 -23.05 -0.09 -2.81
C ALA A 247 -23.89 0.93 -2.01
N GLY A 248 -24.35 0.54 -0.82
CA GLY A 248 -25.00 1.42 0.14
C GLY A 248 -24.12 2.60 0.56
N TRP A 249 -22.83 2.34 0.81
CA TRP A 249 -21.86 3.39 1.10
C TRP A 249 -21.72 4.37 -0.07
N VAL A 250 -21.58 3.90 -1.31
CA VAL A 250 -21.50 4.78 -2.49
C VAL A 250 -22.76 5.64 -2.60
N ALA A 251 -23.96 5.03 -2.44
CA ALA A 251 -25.21 5.75 -2.50
C ALA A 251 -25.37 6.80 -1.38
N TRP A 252 -24.86 6.49 -0.19
CA TRP A 252 -24.81 7.39 0.95
C TRP A 252 -23.85 8.56 0.69
N GLU A 253 -22.62 8.27 0.27
CA GLU A 253 -21.55 9.23 0.05
C GLU A 253 -21.91 10.28 -1.02
N LEU A 254 -22.61 9.84 -2.09
CA LEU A 254 -23.10 10.74 -3.14
C LEU A 254 -24.17 11.73 -2.63
N ARG A 255 -24.84 11.44 -1.50
CA ARG A 255 -25.86 12.30 -0.89
C ARG A 255 -25.38 13.05 0.35
N ALA A 256 -24.26 12.64 0.94
CA ALA A 256 -23.72 13.22 2.15
C ALA A 256 -23.29 14.69 1.92
N ARG A 257 -23.60 15.57 2.89
CA ARG A 257 -23.18 17.00 2.85
C ARG A 257 -21.70 17.19 3.13
N SER A 258 -21.09 16.26 3.83
CA SER A 258 -19.66 16.26 4.17
C SER A 258 -19.13 14.82 4.00
N PRO A 259 -18.96 14.35 2.75
CA PRO A 259 -18.59 12.98 2.48
C PRO A 259 -17.22 12.64 3.10
N LEU A 260 -17.04 11.38 3.49
CA LEU A 260 -15.77 10.84 3.96
C LEU A 260 -14.74 10.87 2.83
N ILE A 261 -15.19 10.47 1.64
CA ILE A 261 -14.43 10.50 0.39
C ILE A 261 -15.27 11.19 -0.69
N GLU A 262 -14.77 12.29 -1.24
CA GLU A 262 -15.47 13.01 -2.32
C GLU A 262 -15.38 12.21 -3.63
N LEU A 263 -16.35 11.30 -3.84
CA LEU A 263 -16.39 10.39 -4.99
C LEU A 263 -16.38 11.11 -6.33
N ARG A 264 -16.94 12.34 -6.40
CA ARG A 264 -16.97 13.13 -7.63
C ARG A 264 -15.55 13.54 -8.07
N LEU A 265 -14.64 13.76 -7.11
CA LEU A 265 -13.24 14.05 -7.42
C LEU A 265 -12.50 12.81 -7.92
N LEU A 266 -12.92 11.62 -7.45
CA LEU A 266 -12.34 10.36 -7.90
C LEU A 266 -12.69 10.05 -9.38
N CYS A 267 -13.80 10.60 -9.90
CA CYS A 267 -14.18 10.47 -11.31
C CYS A 267 -13.34 11.33 -12.27
N ARG A 268 -12.47 12.20 -11.76
CA ARG A 268 -11.56 12.97 -12.63
C ARG A 268 -10.59 12.04 -13.34
N ARG A 269 -10.45 12.19 -14.66
CA ARG A 269 -9.65 11.30 -15.51
C ARG A 269 -8.25 10.97 -14.95
N PRO A 270 -7.42 11.94 -14.49
CA PRO A 270 -6.11 11.61 -13.94
C PRO A 270 -6.19 10.79 -12.64
N VAL A 271 -7.23 11.03 -11.82
CA VAL A 271 -7.44 10.29 -10.56
C VAL A 271 -7.91 8.87 -10.85
N VAL A 272 -8.85 8.69 -11.80
CA VAL A 272 -9.28 7.35 -12.27
C VAL A 272 -8.09 6.59 -12.82
N ALA A 273 -7.29 7.23 -13.71
CA ALA A 273 -6.11 6.62 -14.30
C ALA A 273 -5.12 6.12 -13.24
N ALA A 274 -4.80 6.98 -12.27
CA ALA A 274 -3.88 6.63 -11.19
C ALA A 274 -4.42 5.48 -10.30
N ASN A 275 -5.72 5.50 -9.94
CA ASN A 275 -6.32 4.46 -9.11
C ASN A 275 -6.45 3.12 -9.85
N VAL A 276 -6.93 3.13 -11.10
CA VAL A 276 -7.08 1.89 -11.90
C VAL A 276 -5.72 1.27 -12.18
N THR A 277 -4.75 2.07 -12.59
CA THR A 277 -3.39 1.57 -12.85
C THR A 277 -2.76 1.03 -11.57
N ALA A 278 -2.87 1.75 -10.44
CA ALA A 278 -2.35 1.28 -9.16
C ALA A 278 -3.02 -0.02 -8.69
N PHE A 279 -4.33 -0.14 -8.88
CA PHE A 279 -5.08 -1.34 -8.51
C PHE A 279 -4.62 -2.55 -9.33
N LEU A 280 -4.61 -2.44 -10.66
CA LEU A 280 -4.19 -3.52 -11.55
C LEU A 280 -2.71 -3.89 -11.34
N VAL A 281 -1.84 -2.88 -11.21
CA VAL A 281 -0.42 -3.10 -10.87
C VAL A 281 -0.30 -3.84 -9.54
N ALA A 282 -1.05 -3.43 -8.50
CA ALA A 282 -1.01 -4.06 -7.19
C ALA A 282 -1.44 -5.54 -7.24
N VAL A 283 -2.52 -5.85 -7.97
CA VAL A 283 -2.98 -7.24 -8.16
C VAL A 283 -1.93 -8.05 -8.92
N GLY A 284 -1.28 -7.45 -9.92
CA GLY A 284 -0.34 -8.16 -10.79
C GLY A 284 1.03 -8.41 -10.17
N PHE A 285 1.64 -7.43 -9.46
CA PHE A 285 3.00 -7.60 -8.96
C PHE A 285 3.06 -8.28 -7.58
N TYR A 286 2.06 -8.04 -6.70
CA TYR A 286 2.11 -8.48 -5.30
C TYR A 286 2.29 -9.99 -5.12
N PRO A 287 1.78 -10.87 -6.02
CA PRO A 287 2.01 -12.32 -5.92
C PRO A 287 3.47 -12.73 -5.95
N LEU A 288 4.35 -11.96 -6.61
CA LEU A 288 5.75 -12.38 -6.82
C LEU A 288 6.49 -12.60 -5.50
N ALA A 289 6.34 -11.71 -4.53
CA ALA A 289 7.05 -11.81 -3.25
C ALA A 289 6.72 -13.11 -2.49
N PRO A 290 5.46 -13.47 -2.21
CA PRO A 290 5.14 -14.75 -1.56
C PRO A 290 5.49 -15.97 -2.42
N LEU A 291 5.36 -15.88 -3.75
CA LEU A 291 5.77 -16.96 -4.66
C LEU A 291 7.28 -17.20 -4.57
N VAL A 292 8.10 -16.16 -4.62
CA VAL A 292 9.56 -16.24 -4.48
C VAL A 292 9.95 -16.83 -3.13
N VAL A 293 9.40 -16.31 -2.04
CA VAL A 293 9.70 -16.81 -0.68
C VAL A 293 9.40 -18.29 -0.58
N ARG A 294 8.24 -18.73 -1.07
CA ARG A 294 7.84 -20.14 -1.00
C ARG A 294 8.65 -21.01 -1.94
N PHE A 295 8.91 -20.56 -3.17
CA PHE A 295 9.71 -21.28 -4.17
C PHE A 295 11.13 -21.54 -3.66
N VAL A 296 11.80 -20.50 -3.15
CA VAL A 296 13.19 -20.57 -2.69
C VAL A 296 13.34 -21.49 -1.46
N GLN A 297 12.34 -21.56 -0.58
CA GLN A 297 12.34 -22.44 0.59
C GLN A 297 11.93 -23.89 0.26
N THR A 298 11.32 -24.15 -0.89
CA THR A 298 10.92 -25.50 -1.29
C THR A 298 12.16 -26.41 -1.38
N PRO A 299 12.16 -27.60 -0.72
CA PRO A 299 13.28 -28.51 -0.76
C PRO A 299 13.62 -28.96 -2.18
N ALA A 300 14.90 -29.03 -2.52
CA ALA A 300 15.36 -29.48 -3.84
C ALA A 300 14.88 -30.91 -4.20
N ALA A 301 14.61 -31.74 -3.20
CA ALA A 301 14.03 -33.08 -3.36
C ALA A 301 12.62 -33.06 -4.01
N ALA A 302 11.94 -31.90 -4.04
CA ALA A 302 10.67 -31.73 -4.76
C ALA A 302 10.84 -31.60 -6.29
N GLY A 303 12.08 -31.64 -6.80
CA GLY A 303 12.41 -31.47 -8.21
C GLY A 303 12.45 -29.98 -8.66
N TYR A 304 12.24 -29.04 -7.75
CA TYR A 304 12.36 -27.60 -7.95
C TYR A 304 12.63 -26.91 -6.60
N GLY A 305 12.94 -25.59 -6.62
CA GLY A 305 13.29 -24.83 -5.41
C GLY A 305 14.75 -25.05 -4.97
N PHE A 306 15.16 -24.34 -3.91
CA PHE A 306 16.57 -24.32 -3.48
C PHE A 306 16.78 -24.86 -2.06
N GLY A 307 15.72 -25.20 -1.32
CA GLY A 307 15.82 -25.60 0.09
C GLY A 307 16.44 -24.54 0.99
N ALA A 308 16.28 -23.27 0.62
CA ALA A 308 16.94 -22.18 1.29
C ALA A 308 16.30 -21.86 2.65
N THR A 309 17.10 -21.27 3.54
CA THR A 309 16.63 -20.81 4.85
C THR A 309 15.70 -19.62 4.72
N VAL A 310 14.91 -19.36 5.77
CA VAL A 310 14.03 -18.17 5.87
C VAL A 310 14.83 -16.87 5.67
N LEU A 311 16.06 -16.81 6.17
CA LEU A 311 16.94 -15.64 6.00
C LEU A 311 17.27 -15.41 4.52
N ILE A 312 17.67 -16.45 3.79
CA ILE A 312 17.98 -16.34 2.36
C ILE A 312 16.73 -15.93 1.57
N ALA A 313 15.57 -16.53 1.89
CA ALA A 313 14.31 -16.15 1.28
C ALA A 313 13.95 -14.67 1.53
N GLY A 314 14.18 -14.17 2.75
CA GLY A 314 14.03 -12.74 3.08
C GLY A 314 15.00 -11.84 2.32
N LEU A 315 16.26 -12.27 2.18
CA LEU A 315 17.28 -11.52 1.42
C LEU A 315 16.93 -11.43 -0.08
N MET A 316 16.21 -12.42 -0.65
CA MET A 316 15.72 -12.34 -2.03
C MET A 316 14.76 -11.18 -2.27
N LEU A 317 14.09 -10.65 -1.24
CA LEU A 317 13.20 -9.50 -1.33
C LEU A 317 13.94 -8.14 -1.25
N THR A 318 15.20 -8.13 -0.80
CA THR A 318 15.98 -6.88 -0.66
C THR A 318 16.17 -6.13 -1.99
N PRO A 319 16.47 -6.79 -3.14
CA PRO A 319 16.59 -6.13 -4.44
C PRO A 319 15.35 -5.35 -4.86
N PHE A 320 14.13 -5.86 -4.52
CA PHE A 320 12.88 -5.16 -4.74
C PHE A 320 12.87 -3.77 -4.08
N SER A 321 13.25 -3.70 -2.82
CA SER A 321 13.25 -2.43 -2.07
C SER A 321 14.30 -1.46 -2.60
N LEU A 322 15.52 -1.95 -2.83
CA LEU A 322 16.61 -1.11 -3.35
C LEU A 322 16.25 -0.53 -4.72
N ALA A 323 15.72 -1.36 -5.61
CA ALA A 323 15.31 -0.93 -6.94
C ALA A 323 14.11 0.04 -6.90
N SER A 324 13.16 -0.18 -5.99
CA SER A 324 12.02 0.72 -5.78
C SER A 324 12.47 2.12 -5.32
N PHE A 325 13.43 2.22 -4.40
CA PHE A 325 14.04 3.51 -4.03
C PHE A 325 14.85 4.13 -5.17
N ALA A 326 15.64 3.33 -5.89
CA ALA A 326 16.38 3.80 -7.05
C ALA A 326 15.45 4.38 -8.13
N ALA A 327 14.30 3.75 -8.35
CA ALA A 327 13.27 4.22 -9.29
C ALA A 327 12.82 5.66 -8.97
N SER A 328 12.61 6.02 -7.69
CA SER A 328 12.23 7.38 -7.31
C SER A 328 13.26 8.44 -7.75
N THR A 329 14.55 8.08 -7.68
CA THR A 329 15.64 8.95 -8.12
C THR A 329 15.70 9.06 -9.65
N VAL A 330 15.48 7.93 -10.36
CA VAL A 330 15.41 7.89 -11.82
C VAL A 330 14.23 8.74 -12.29
N VAL A 331 13.03 8.54 -11.74
CA VAL A 331 11.82 9.30 -12.06
C VAL A 331 12.05 10.80 -11.88
N ARG A 332 12.66 11.21 -10.76
CA ARG A 332 12.97 12.62 -10.50
C ARG A 332 13.93 13.22 -11.54
N ARG A 333 14.97 12.47 -11.92
CA ARG A 333 15.94 12.95 -12.94
C ARG A 333 15.31 13.01 -14.32
N SER A 334 14.44 12.06 -14.63
CA SER A 334 13.77 11.95 -15.92
C SER A 334 12.54 12.87 -16.04
N ALA A 335 12.05 13.47 -14.95
CA ALA A 335 10.86 14.34 -14.95
C ALA A 335 10.98 15.59 -15.83
N ARG A 336 12.19 15.96 -16.27
CA ARG A 336 12.44 17.05 -17.22
C ARG A 336 12.30 16.61 -18.69
N HIS A 337 12.35 15.30 -18.94
CA HIS A 337 12.42 14.73 -20.29
C HIS A 337 11.28 13.76 -20.58
N LEU A 338 10.70 13.15 -19.56
CA LEU A 338 9.65 12.14 -19.69
C LEU A 338 8.37 12.64 -19.02
N SER A 339 7.23 12.41 -19.69
CA SER A 339 5.93 12.66 -19.08
C SER A 339 5.63 11.60 -17.99
N ALA A 340 4.70 11.93 -17.11
CA ALA A 340 4.25 11.03 -16.05
C ALA A 340 3.72 9.70 -16.60
N GLU A 341 3.00 9.75 -17.72
CA GLU A 341 2.42 8.61 -18.39
C GLU A 341 3.50 7.66 -18.93
N VAL A 342 4.55 8.20 -19.53
CA VAL A 342 5.69 7.40 -20.04
C VAL A 342 6.40 6.68 -18.90
N VAL A 343 6.57 7.33 -17.76
CA VAL A 343 7.17 6.69 -16.57
C VAL A 343 6.32 5.53 -16.06
N VAL A 344 4.99 5.67 -16.04
CA VAL A 344 4.06 4.59 -15.66
C VAL A 344 4.15 3.42 -16.66
N VAL A 345 4.21 3.70 -17.96
CA VAL A 345 4.40 2.68 -19.01
C VAL A 345 5.71 1.92 -18.81
N ILE A 346 6.83 2.61 -18.57
CA ILE A 346 8.13 2.00 -18.27
C ILE A 346 8.01 1.10 -17.03
N GLY A 347 7.33 1.57 -16.00
CA GLY A 347 7.06 0.80 -14.80
C GLY A 347 6.29 -0.49 -15.09
N CYS A 348 5.20 -0.41 -15.86
CA CYS A 348 4.40 -1.58 -16.26
C CYS A 348 5.22 -2.58 -17.10
N VAL A 349 6.05 -2.10 -18.04
CA VAL A 349 6.94 -2.97 -18.85
C VAL A 349 7.96 -3.69 -17.96
N ALA A 350 8.55 -3.00 -16.99
CA ALA A 350 9.48 -3.61 -16.05
C ALA A 350 8.81 -4.71 -15.19
N LEU A 351 7.56 -4.47 -14.75
CA LEU A 351 6.77 -5.46 -14.01
C LEU A 351 6.44 -6.69 -14.85
N ILE A 352 6.03 -6.50 -16.10
CA ILE A 352 5.80 -7.60 -17.05
C ILE A 352 7.08 -8.39 -17.26
N ALA A 353 8.22 -7.72 -17.49
CA ALA A 353 9.51 -8.36 -17.66
C ALA A 353 9.92 -9.16 -16.43
N SER A 354 9.64 -8.66 -15.22
CA SER A 354 9.88 -9.37 -13.95
C SER A 354 9.10 -10.69 -13.88
N MET A 355 7.79 -10.64 -14.14
CA MET A 355 6.91 -11.82 -14.10
C MET A 355 7.26 -12.84 -15.19
N VAL A 356 7.55 -12.36 -16.41
CA VAL A 356 8.00 -13.22 -17.51
C VAL A 356 9.34 -13.89 -17.17
N LEU A 357 10.29 -13.14 -16.59
CA LEU A 357 11.56 -13.72 -16.15
C LEU A 357 11.33 -14.80 -15.09
N PHE A 358 10.50 -14.56 -14.09
CA PHE A 358 10.14 -15.58 -13.09
C PHE A 358 9.40 -16.78 -13.71
N LEU A 359 8.62 -16.57 -14.76
CA LEU A 359 7.92 -17.64 -15.48
C LEU A 359 8.89 -18.57 -16.22
N VAL A 360 9.89 -18.01 -16.93
CA VAL A 360 10.76 -18.75 -17.85
C VAL A 360 12.11 -19.15 -17.25
N ALA A 361 12.57 -18.44 -16.24
CA ALA A 361 13.91 -18.60 -15.66
C ALA A 361 13.89 -18.39 -14.14
N ARG A 362 13.96 -19.47 -13.36
CA ARG A 362 14.00 -19.46 -11.90
C ARG A 362 14.87 -20.56 -11.30
N ASP A 363 15.82 -21.06 -12.08
CA ASP A 363 16.69 -22.16 -11.68
C ASP A 363 17.94 -21.70 -10.93
N ALA A 364 18.19 -20.39 -10.87
CA ALA A 364 19.32 -19.80 -10.19
C ALA A 364 18.93 -18.57 -9.37
N TYR A 365 19.61 -18.32 -8.24
CA TYR A 365 19.35 -17.18 -7.36
C TYR A 365 19.42 -15.82 -8.08
N TRP A 366 20.39 -15.64 -9.01
CA TRP A 366 20.54 -14.36 -9.71
C TRP A 366 19.34 -14.03 -10.60
N GLN A 367 18.64 -15.04 -11.15
CA GLN A 367 17.42 -14.85 -11.95
C GLN A 367 16.29 -14.29 -11.05
N ILE A 368 16.12 -14.87 -9.87
CA ILE A 368 15.14 -14.40 -8.87
C ILE A 368 15.49 -13.00 -8.39
N VAL A 369 16.77 -12.73 -8.07
CA VAL A 369 17.26 -11.39 -7.69
C VAL A 369 16.95 -10.37 -8.78
N THR A 370 17.19 -10.73 -10.05
CA THR A 370 16.90 -9.84 -11.19
C THR A 370 15.39 -9.61 -11.35
N ALA A 371 14.57 -10.65 -11.23
CA ALA A 371 13.12 -10.52 -11.26
C ALA A 371 12.63 -9.59 -10.15
N MET A 372 13.08 -9.78 -8.92
CA MET A 372 12.73 -8.92 -7.79
C MET A 372 13.21 -7.47 -7.98
N ALA A 373 14.37 -7.24 -8.57
CA ALA A 373 14.86 -5.90 -8.88
C ALA A 373 14.00 -5.21 -9.95
N LEU A 374 13.63 -5.91 -11.02
CA LEU A 374 12.73 -5.40 -12.05
C LEU A 374 11.35 -5.08 -11.47
N ASP A 375 10.83 -5.97 -10.61
CA ASP A 375 9.55 -5.78 -9.92
C ASP A 375 9.57 -4.52 -9.05
N GLY A 376 10.59 -4.38 -8.20
CA GLY A 376 10.78 -3.20 -7.37
C GLY A 376 10.93 -1.91 -8.19
N PHE A 377 11.71 -1.93 -9.27
CA PHE A 377 11.86 -0.76 -10.15
C PHE A 377 10.51 -0.37 -10.78
N GLY A 378 9.75 -1.33 -11.30
CA GLY A 378 8.45 -1.07 -11.90
C GLY A 378 7.44 -0.48 -10.91
N VAL A 379 7.32 -1.10 -9.73
CA VAL A 379 6.47 -0.58 -8.63
C VAL A 379 6.92 0.82 -8.22
N GLY A 380 8.24 1.03 -8.08
CA GLY A 380 8.79 2.33 -7.72
C GLY A 380 8.44 3.42 -8.72
N CYS A 381 8.46 3.15 -10.03
CA CYS A 381 8.02 4.09 -11.08
C CYS A 381 6.54 4.47 -10.92
N VAL A 382 5.65 3.47 -10.82
CA VAL A 382 4.20 3.69 -10.73
C VAL A 382 3.84 4.43 -9.44
N TYR A 383 4.39 3.99 -8.30
CA TYR A 383 4.05 4.55 -6.99
C TYR A 383 4.74 5.88 -6.68
N ALA A 384 5.75 6.26 -7.46
CA ALA A 384 6.30 7.60 -7.44
C ALA A 384 5.40 8.61 -8.16
N VAL A 385 4.77 8.21 -9.25
CA VAL A 385 3.99 9.10 -10.14
C VAL A 385 2.54 9.23 -9.70
N ASN A 386 1.85 8.13 -9.37
CA ASN A 386 0.41 8.13 -9.09
C ASN A 386 0.00 9.10 -7.96
N PRO A 387 0.72 9.19 -6.82
CA PRO A 387 0.40 10.18 -5.79
C PRO A 387 0.49 11.63 -6.29
N LEU A 388 1.42 11.92 -7.20
CA LEU A 388 1.56 13.25 -7.80
C LEU A 388 0.39 13.58 -8.72
N GLN A 389 -0.06 12.62 -9.55
CA GLN A 389 -1.22 12.78 -10.42
C GLN A 389 -2.50 13.03 -9.60
N ILE A 390 -2.73 12.25 -8.53
CA ILE A 390 -3.88 12.40 -7.64
C ILE A 390 -3.83 13.78 -6.96
N THR A 391 -2.72 14.07 -6.27
CA THR A 391 -2.59 15.32 -5.53
C THR A 391 -2.61 16.56 -6.42
N GLY A 392 -2.15 16.46 -7.65
CA GLY A 392 -2.24 17.52 -8.66
C GLY A 392 -3.66 17.80 -9.17
N SER A 393 -4.55 16.79 -9.09
CA SER A 393 -5.89 16.82 -9.70
C SER A 393 -7.02 17.10 -8.72
N VAL A 394 -6.76 17.08 -7.40
CA VAL A 394 -7.76 17.35 -6.37
C VAL A 394 -7.44 18.65 -5.62
N PRO A 395 -8.44 19.32 -4.99
CA PRO A 395 -8.18 20.45 -4.13
C PRO A 395 -7.27 20.11 -2.95
N ALA A 396 -6.50 21.06 -2.45
CA ALA A 396 -5.57 20.82 -1.34
C ALA A 396 -6.28 20.31 -0.07
N GLY A 397 -7.53 20.75 0.18
CA GLY A 397 -8.34 20.30 1.32
C GLY A 397 -8.95 18.92 1.19
N GLU A 398 -8.76 18.20 0.07
CA GLU A 398 -9.27 16.84 -0.17
C GLU A 398 -8.13 15.84 -0.46
N THR A 399 -6.89 16.24 -0.18
CA THR A 399 -5.71 15.42 -0.45
C THR A 399 -5.67 14.16 0.40
N GLY A 400 -5.94 14.27 1.69
CA GLY A 400 -5.95 13.16 2.62
C GLY A 400 -7.03 12.15 2.27
N SER A 401 -8.24 12.64 1.97
CA SER A 401 -9.37 11.85 1.51
C SER A 401 -9.06 11.07 0.22
N ALA A 402 -8.56 11.74 -0.82
CA ALA A 402 -8.22 11.11 -2.09
C ALA A 402 -7.07 10.09 -1.96
N MET A 403 -6.04 10.40 -1.17
CA MET A 403 -4.93 9.49 -0.92
C MET A 403 -5.32 8.30 -0.05
N SER A 404 -6.32 8.48 0.84
CA SER A 404 -6.87 7.37 1.61
C SER A 404 -7.62 6.37 0.74
N PHE A 405 -8.39 6.85 -0.24
CA PHE A 405 -9.04 5.98 -1.22
C PHE A 405 -8.01 5.23 -2.06
N TYR A 406 -6.96 5.93 -2.52
CA TYR A 406 -5.85 5.31 -3.24
C TYR A 406 -5.18 4.20 -2.42
N GLN A 407 -4.92 4.43 -1.14
CA GLN A 407 -4.33 3.42 -0.25
C GLN A 407 -5.29 2.26 0.01
N LEU A 408 -6.58 2.54 0.21
CA LEU A 408 -7.61 1.53 0.40
C LEU A 408 -7.74 0.61 -0.82
N ALA A 409 -7.81 1.19 -2.04
CA ALA A 409 -7.88 0.43 -3.29
C ALA A 409 -6.67 -0.50 -3.44
N ARG A 410 -5.47 -0.05 -3.09
CA ARG A 410 -4.26 -0.88 -3.09
C ARG A 410 -4.32 -2.00 -2.05
N THR A 411 -4.83 -1.73 -0.85
CA THR A 411 -4.97 -2.76 0.20
C THR A 411 -5.92 -3.87 -0.24
N VAL A 412 -7.04 -3.51 -0.86
CA VAL A 412 -7.97 -4.49 -1.47
C VAL A 412 -7.28 -5.28 -2.59
N ALA A 413 -6.51 -4.60 -3.45
CA ALA A 413 -5.78 -5.24 -4.53
C ALA A 413 -4.74 -6.26 -4.02
N TYR A 414 -4.00 -5.93 -2.96
CA TYR A 414 -3.06 -6.85 -2.32
C TYR A 414 -3.75 -8.08 -1.73
N SER A 415 -4.93 -7.89 -1.13
CA SER A 415 -5.71 -9.00 -0.58
C SER A 415 -6.22 -9.92 -1.68
N ILE A 416 -6.71 -9.37 -2.80
CA ILE A 416 -7.09 -10.15 -3.99
C ILE A 416 -5.89 -10.94 -4.53
N ALA A 417 -4.74 -10.29 -4.68
CA ALA A 417 -3.53 -10.89 -5.19
C ALA A 417 -3.03 -12.03 -4.29
N SER A 418 -3.07 -11.83 -2.97
CA SER A 418 -2.71 -12.85 -1.98
C SER A 418 -3.63 -14.05 -2.04
N ALA A 419 -4.95 -13.82 -2.04
CA ALA A 419 -5.96 -14.89 -2.14
C ALA A 419 -5.82 -15.67 -3.46
N LEU A 420 -5.63 -14.96 -4.58
CA LEU A 420 -5.44 -15.56 -5.90
C LEU A 420 -4.20 -16.47 -5.93
N SER A 421 -3.06 -15.96 -5.49
CA SER A 421 -1.80 -16.74 -5.49
C SER A 421 -1.89 -17.95 -4.56
N ALA A 422 -2.48 -17.81 -3.38
CA ALA A 422 -2.69 -18.91 -2.45
C ALA A 422 -3.59 -19.99 -3.04
N THR A 423 -4.73 -19.61 -3.65
CA THR A 423 -5.67 -20.53 -4.28
C THR A 423 -5.01 -21.28 -5.43
N LEU A 424 -4.27 -20.60 -6.30
CA LEU A 424 -3.60 -21.24 -7.45
C LEU A 424 -2.54 -22.25 -6.99
N LEU A 425 -1.79 -21.95 -5.94
CA LEU A 425 -0.80 -22.89 -5.38
C LEU A 425 -1.50 -24.08 -4.75
N VAL A 426 -2.57 -23.89 -3.97
CA VAL A 426 -3.33 -25.01 -3.36
C VAL A 426 -3.92 -25.93 -4.42
N LEU A 427 -4.54 -25.37 -5.48
CA LEU A 427 -5.10 -26.13 -6.59
C LEU A 427 -4.03 -26.91 -7.38
N SER A 428 -2.77 -26.52 -7.27
CA SER A 428 -1.65 -27.18 -7.95
C SER A 428 -1.00 -28.30 -7.12
N ILE A 429 -1.47 -28.57 -5.89
CA ILE A 429 -0.95 -29.66 -5.05
C ILE A 429 -1.44 -31.00 -5.61
N PRO A 430 -0.55 -31.88 -6.06
CA PRO A 430 -0.96 -33.20 -6.56
C PRO A 430 -1.55 -34.08 -5.43
N PRO A 431 -2.47 -35.01 -5.74
CA PRO A 431 -2.98 -35.94 -4.73
C PRO A 431 -1.87 -36.69 -4.01
N GLY A 432 -1.93 -36.72 -2.67
CA GLY A 432 -0.91 -37.40 -1.83
C GLY A 432 0.39 -36.62 -1.61
N HIS A 433 0.49 -35.37 -2.09
CA HIS A 433 1.64 -34.49 -1.87
C HIS A 433 1.24 -33.31 -0.95
N HIS A 434 2.26 -32.71 -0.31
CA HIS A 434 2.07 -31.53 0.57
C HIS A 434 2.62 -30.24 -0.05
N LEU A 435 3.33 -30.34 -1.18
CA LEU A 435 3.94 -29.20 -1.87
C LEU A 435 3.23 -28.93 -3.20
N PRO A 436 3.07 -27.66 -3.60
CA PRO A 436 2.53 -27.30 -4.90
C PRO A 436 3.41 -27.85 -6.03
N ALA A 437 2.83 -28.20 -7.17
CA ALA A 437 3.62 -28.50 -8.36
C ALA A 437 4.30 -27.22 -8.89
N ASN A 438 5.46 -27.39 -9.55
CA ASN A 438 6.18 -26.29 -10.20
C ASN A 438 5.29 -25.53 -11.21
N ALA A 439 4.35 -26.25 -11.87
CA ALA A 439 3.36 -25.66 -12.77
C ALA A 439 2.46 -24.62 -12.09
N GLY A 440 2.14 -24.76 -10.78
CA GLY A 440 1.34 -23.80 -10.04
C GLY A 440 2.00 -22.42 -9.96
N TYR A 441 3.32 -22.36 -9.78
CA TYR A 441 4.07 -21.11 -9.81
C TYR A 441 4.04 -20.47 -11.22
N SER A 442 4.13 -21.29 -12.27
CA SER A 442 4.04 -20.83 -13.65
C SER A 442 2.66 -20.28 -13.97
N THR A 443 1.59 -20.94 -13.53
CA THR A 443 0.21 -20.49 -13.71
C THR A 443 -0.02 -19.14 -12.99
N ALA A 444 0.45 -19.02 -11.74
CA ALA A 444 0.35 -17.77 -10.99
C ALA A 444 1.10 -16.61 -11.68
N ALA A 445 2.33 -16.87 -12.16
CA ALA A 445 3.11 -15.89 -12.90
C ALA A 445 2.44 -15.48 -14.23
N LEU A 446 1.85 -16.43 -14.96
CA LEU A 446 1.14 -16.17 -16.21
C LEU A 446 -0.11 -15.28 -16.00
N ILE A 447 -0.92 -15.59 -14.98
CA ILE A 447 -2.09 -14.78 -14.64
C ILE A 447 -1.66 -13.38 -14.21
N SER A 448 -0.63 -13.27 -13.37
CA SER A 448 -0.06 -11.99 -12.95
C SER A 448 0.43 -11.17 -14.15
N THR A 449 1.11 -11.81 -15.11
CA THR A 449 1.54 -11.18 -16.36
C THR A 449 0.36 -10.65 -17.17
N ALA A 450 -0.71 -11.43 -17.31
CA ALA A 450 -1.92 -10.99 -18.02
C ALA A 450 -2.57 -9.76 -17.35
N ILE A 451 -2.63 -9.72 -16.02
CA ILE A 451 -3.14 -8.56 -15.28
C ILE A 451 -2.23 -7.34 -15.47
N LEU A 452 -0.90 -7.51 -15.48
CA LEU A 452 0.04 -6.42 -15.74
C LEU A 452 -0.05 -5.89 -17.18
N ILE A 453 -0.32 -6.76 -18.15
CA ILE A 453 -0.62 -6.32 -19.53
C ILE A 453 -1.91 -5.49 -19.57
N ALA A 454 -2.94 -5.89 -18.81
CA ALA A 454 -4.15 -5.08 -18.67
C ALA A 454 -3.85 -3.71 -17.99
N ALA A 455 -2.95 -3.67 -17.01
CA ALA A 455 -2.50 -2.42 -16.38
C ALA A 455 -1.76 -1.52 -17.38
N LEU A 456 -0.90 -2.09 -18.22
CA LEU A 456 -0.21 -1.38 -19.30
C LEU A 456 -1.22 -0.84 -20.31
N ALA A 457 -2.16 -1.66 -20.77
CA ALA A 457 -3.21 -1.23 -21.70
C ALA A 457 -4.05 -0.07 -21.12
N ALA A 458 -4.45 -0.18 -19.84
CA ALA A 458 -5.16 0.88 -19.14
C ALA A 458 -4.34 2.17 -19.10
N SER A 459 -3.04 2.10 -18.76
CA SER A 459 -2.18 3.28 -18.71
C SER A 459 -2.03 3.95 -20.06
N LEU A 460 -1.93 3.18 -21.15
CA LEU A 460 -1.86 3.70 -22.52
C LEU A 460 -3.18 4.36 -22.95
N LEU A 461 -4.33 3.75 -22.62
CA LEU A 461 -5.65 4.32 -22.91
C LEU A 461 -5.87 5.67 -22.22
N PHE A 462 -5.40 5.80 -20.98
CA PHE A 462 -5.47 7.07 -20.25
C PHE A 462 -4.44 8.11 -20.71
N ALA A 463 -3.33 7.69 -21.30
CA ALA A 463 -2.33 8.59 -21.88
C ALA A 463 -2.80 9.23 -23.20
N LEU A 464 -3.73 8.60 -23.94
CA LEU A 464 -4.23 9.14 -25.19
C LEU A 464 -4.98 10.47 -24.97
N PRO A 465 -4.68 11.53 -25.75
CA PRO A 465 -5.44 12.77 -25.67
C PRO A 465 -6.91 12.49 -26.07
N VAL A 466 -7.86 12.93 -25.24
CA VAL A 466 -9.27 12.94 -25.67
C VAL A 466 -9.41 13.96 -26.76
N THR A 467 -9.48 13.52 -28.01
CA THR A 467 -9.89 14.35 -29.13
C THR A 467 -11.37 14.70 -28.92
N ASN A 468 -11.61 15.85 -28.27
CA ASN A 468 -12.96 16.38 -28.17
C ASN A 468 -13.31 17.02 -29.51
N PRO A 469 -14.20 16.42 -30.34
CA PRO A 469 -14.52 16.95 -31.68
C PRO A 469 -15.22 18.32 -31.63
N ALA A 470 -15.64 18.78 -30.44
CA ALA A 470 -16.31 20.08 -30.28
C ALA A 470 -15.36 21.30 -30.31
N VAL A 471 -14.05 21.12 -30.05
CA VAL A 471 -13.10 22.26 -30.02
C VAL A 471 -12.60 22.64 -31.42
N ARG A 472 -12.75 21.79 -32.45
CA ARG A 472 -12.34 22.07 -33.82
C ARG A 472 -13.26 23.05 -34.58
N ARG A 473 -14.40 23.49 -34.02
CA ARG A 473 -15.36 24.35 -34.71
C ARG A 473 -15.23 25.85 -34.43
N THR A 474 -14.28 26.28 -33.61
CA THR A 474 -14.16 27.71 -33.23
C THR A 474 -12.89 28.41 -33.73
N THR A 475 -12.06 27.74 -34.55
CA THR A 475 -10.97 28.39 -35.26
C THR A 475 -11.21 28.31 -36.78
N GLY A 476 -12.31 28.90 -37.21
CA GLY A 476 -12.46 29.32 -38.62
C GLY A 476 -11.65 30.59 -38.85
N PRO A 477 -11.02 30.76 -40.01
CA PRO A 477 -10.24 31.96 -40.31
C PRO A 477 -11.17 33.18 -40.27
N ALA A 478 -10.81 34.15 -39.44
CA ALA A 478 -11.37 35.49 -39.58
C ALA A 478 -10.87 36.04 -40.93
N HIS A 479 -11.77 36.14 -41.86
CA HIS A 479 -11.56 36.93 -43.07
C HIS A 479 -11.84 38.38 -42.71
N ASP A 480 -10.86 39.22 -43.12
CA ASP A 480 -10.83 40.68 -43.31
C ASP A 480 -10.74 41.56 -42.08
#